data_9f36d00f56422ce5f30291ff4f0901cb
#
_entry.id   9f36d00f56422ce5f30291ff4f0901cb
#
_cell.length_a   1.000
_cell.length_b   1.000
_cell.length_c   1.000
_cell.angle_alpha   90.00
_cell.angle_beta   90.00
_cell.angle_gamma   90.00
#
_symmetry.space_group_name_H-M   'P 1'
#
loop_
_entity.id
_entity.type
_entity.pdbx_description
1 polymer ?
#
loop_
_entity_poly.entity_id
_entity_poly.type
_entity_poly.pdbx_seq_one_letter_code
_entity_poly.pdbx_strand_id
1 'polypeptide(L)'
;MMKKYLFLILVFISTSLLAADQWPMGKWNMLDDFTEMPEAIIQISATKGGGFEGKIIEVFPDPEDDPVDVCKPCVGADKNKPIIGLVVFKQLIFNAKKELVGKVLDPDSGKIYNCELKPLPNNRMELHVIVNRLISQDRYLSLAK
;
A
#
# COMPACT_ATOMS: atom_id res chain seq x y z
N MET A 1 -65.39 -23.53 -15.91
CA MET A 1 -63.98 -23.58 -16.36
C MET A 1 -63.19 -22.52 -15.60
N MET A 2 -62.44 -22.91 -14.60
CA MET A 2 -61.57 -21.98 -13.85
C MET A 2 -60.16 -22.05 -14.43
N LYS A 3 -59.72 -20.99 -15.12
CA LYS A 3 -58.35 -20.84 -15.59
C LYS A 3 -57.49 -20.46 -14.39
N LYS A 4 -56.63 -21.40 -13.99
CA LYS A 4 -55.54 -21.14 -13.02
C LYS A 4 -54.46 -20.35 -13.72
N TYR A 5 -54.34 -19.05 -13.39
CA TYR A 5 -53.19 -18.24 -13.77
C TYR A 5 -52.03 -18.57 -12.78
N LEU A 6 -51.05 -19.30 -13.28
CA LEU A 6 -49.82 -19.55 -12.58
C LEU A 6 -48.96 -18.29 -12.69
N PHE A 7 -48.94 -17.50 -11.62
CA PHE A 7 -48.12 -16.30 -11.52
C PHE A 7 -46.67 -16.74 -11.22
N LEU A 8 -45.83 -16.74 -12.26
CA LEU A 8 -44.40 -17.03 -12.14
C LEU A 8 -43.72 -15.81 -11.53
N ILE A 9 -43.50 -15.82 -10.22
CA ILE A 9 -42.72 -14.79 -9.54
C ILE A 9 -41.24 -15.03 -9.88
N LEU A 10 -40.72 -14.23 -10.80
CA LEU A 10 -39.32 -14.17 -11.12
C LEU A 10 -38.59 -13.43 -9.98
N VAL A 11 -38.06 -14.17 -9.03
CA VAL A 11 -37.20 -13.60 -7.96
C VAL A 11 -35.89 -13.20 -8.60
N PHE A 12 -35.72 -11.90 -8.88
CA PHE A 12 -34.43 -11.32 -9.19
C PHE A 12 -33.56 -11.37 -7.93
N ILE A 13 -32.72 -12.39 -7.84
CA ILE A 13 -31.62 -12.43 -6.86
C ILE A 13 -30.59 -11.42 -7.35
N SER A 14 -30.70 -10.19 -6.84
CA SER A 14 -29.62 -9.19 -6.97
C SER A 14 -28.44 -9.70 -6.18
N THR A 15 -27.49 -10.35 -6.84
CA THR A 15 -26.18 -10.63 -6.28
C THR A 15 -25.47 -9.28 -6.14
N SER A 16 -25.56 -8.68 -4.97
CA SER A 16 -24.66 -7.61 -4.60
C SER A 16 -23.23 -8.21 -4.67
N LEU A 17 -22.49 -7.88 -5.72
CA LEU A 17 -21.04 -8.03 -5.69
C LEU A 17 -20.56 -7.15 -4.55
N LEU A 18 -20.38 -7.76 -3.37
CA LEU A 18 -19.54 -7.20 -2.33
C LEU A 18 -18.17 -7.05 -2.97
N ALA A 19 -17.77 -5.81 -3.30
CA ALA A 19 -16.39 -5.51 -3.60
C ALA A 19 -15.60 -6.02 -2.39
N ALA A 20 -14.92 -7.15 -2.56
CA ALA A 20 -14.06 -7.70 -1.53
C ALA A 20 -13.10 -6.59 -1.15
N ASP A 21 -13.03 -6.31 0.14
CA ASP A 21 -12.11 -5.35 0.72
C ASP A 21 -10.71 -5.73 0.22
N GLN A 22 -10.17 -4.99 -0.75
CA GLN A 22 -8.90 -5.34 -1.41
C GLN A 22 -7.69 -5.01 -0.52
N TRP A 23 -7.95 -4.59 0.75
CA TRP A 23 -6.89 -4.35 1.72
C TRP A 23 -5.94 -5.55 1.82
N PRO A 24 -4.63 -5.35 1.71
CA PRO A 24 -3.91 -4.08 1.49
C PRO A 24 -3.59 -3.81 0.02
N MET A 25 -4.04 -4.66 -0.91
CA MET A 25 -3.66 -4.60 -2.32
C MET A 25 -4.19 -3.35 -3.01
N GLY A 26 -3.43 -2.86 -3.97
CA GLY A 26 -3.79 -1.70 -4.77
C GLY A 26 -2.69 -0.65 -4.84
N LYS A 27 -3.03 0.50 -5.38
CA LYS A 27 -2.13 1.65 -5.53
C LYS A 27 -2.40 2.64 -4.40
N TRP A 28 -1.35 3.04 -3.73
CA TRP A 28 -1.41 3.92 -2.57
C TRP A 28 -0.50 5.12 -2.76
N ASN A 29 -1.06 6.32 -2.61
CA ASN A 29 -0.28 7.55 -2.55
C ASN A 29 0.46 7.61 -1.22
N MET A 30 1.77 7.65 -1.23
CA MET A 30 2.56 8.08 -0.07
C MET A 30 2.43 9.59 0.04
N LEU A 31 1.99 10.09 1.20
CA LEU A 31 1.74 11.50 1.41
C LEU A 31 2.93 12.17 2.10
N ASP A 32 3.24 13.39 1.68
CA ASP A 32 4.15 14.27 2.39
C ASP A 32 3.57 14.64 3.76
N ASP A 33 4.40 14.65 4.79
CA ASP A 33 3.98 14.82 6.17
C ASP A 33 3.46 16.23 6.50
N PHE A 34 3.82 17.22 5.69
CA PHE A 34 3.47 18.62 5.93
C PHE A 34 2.37 19.13 5.00
N THR A 35 2.44 18.73 3.74
CA THR A 35 1.52 19.22 2.71
C THR A 35 0.36 18.28 2.43
N GLU A 36 0.46 17.02 2.86
CA GLU A 36 -0.44 15.92 2.51
C GLU A 36 -0.55 15.69 0.99
N MET A 37 0.38 16.23 0.21
CA MET A 37 0.46 15.98 -1.23
C MET A 37 1.12 14.62 -1.51
N PRO A 38 0.72 13.93 -2.57
CA PRO A 38 1.39 12.70 -2.96
C PRO A 38 2.86 12.93 -3.34
N GLU A 39 3.79 12.18 -2.74
CA GLU A 39 5.20 12.14 -3.12
C GLU A 39 5.50 10.97 -4.07
N ALA A 40 4.80 9.88 -3.89
CA ALA A 40 4.97 8.68 -4.70
C ALA A 40 3.70 7.84 -4.72
N ILE A 41 3.58 6.96 -5.71
CA ILE A 41 2.58 5.89 -5.70
C ILE A 41 3.30 4.57 -5.47
N ILE A 42 2.82 3.84 -4.46
CA ILE A 42 3.29 2.50 -4.14
C ILE A 42 2.19 1.49 -4.47
N GLN A 43 2.52 0.51 -5.28
CA GLN A 43 1.63 -0.62 -5.55
C GLN A 43 1.92 -1.75 -4.57
N ILE A 44 0.92 -2.11 -3.78
CA ILE A 44 0.98 -3.28 -2.90
C ILE A 44 0.35 -4.47 -3.61
N SER A 45 1.09 -5.57 -3.66
CA SER A 45 0.68 -6.82 -4.28
C SER A 45 1.07 -8.03 -3.44
N ALA A 46 0.34 -9.13 -3.61
CA ALA A 46 0.65 -10.39 -2.96
C ALA A 46 1.93 -11.01 -3.55
N THR A 47 2.72 -11.65 -2.70
CA THR A 47 3.91 -12.41 -3.10
C THR A 47 3.60 -13.90 -3.25
N LYS A 48 4.41 -14.60 -4.05
CA LYS A 48 4.24 -16.05 -4.26
C LYS A 48 4.43 -16.90 -2.99
N GLY A 49 5.24 -16.40 -2.06
CA GLY A 49 5.54 -17.08 -0.79
C GLY A 49 4.52 -16.80 0.33
N GLY A 50 3.44 -16.10 0.02
CA GLY A 50 2.50 -15.54 1.00
C GLY A 50 2.97 -14.19 1.54
N GLY A 51 2.03 -13.35 1.97
CA GLY A 51 2.30 -11.97 2.37
C GLY A 51 2.29 -11.00 1.19
N PHE A 52 2.86 -9.83 1.40
CA PHE A 52 2.75 -8.72 0.44
C PHE A 52 4.07 -7.98 0.31
N GLU A 53 4.21 -7.27 -0.81
CA GLU A 53 5.27 -6.31 -1.06
C GLU A 53 4.70 -5.02 -1.65
N GLY A 54 5.40 -3.91 -1.45
CA GLY A 54 5.05 -2.62 -2.03
C GLY A 54 6.17 -2.08 -2.89
N LYS A 55 5.82 -1.72 -4.13
CA LYS A 55 6.76 -1.26 -5.16
C LYS A 55 6.43 0.16 -5.56
N ILE A 56 7.43 1.03 -5.62
CA ILE A 56 7.26 2.37 -6.19
C ILE A 56 6.97 2.25 -7.68
N ILE A 57 5.86 2.80 -8.13
CA ILE A 57 5.46 2.81 -9.54
C ILE A 57 5.46 4.21 -10.15
N GLU A 58 5.42 5.26 -9.32
CA GLU A 58 5.44 6.65 -9.74
C GLU A 58 6.02 7.51 -8.62
N VAL A 59 6.69 8.59 -8.98
CA VAL A 59 7.27 9.58 -8.05
C VAL A 59 6.88 10.96 -8.51
N PHE A 60 6.52 11.83 -7.57
CA PHE A 60 6.21 13.24 -7.78
C PHE A 60 7.29 14.09 -7.09
N PRO A 61 8.45 14.32 -7.74
CA PRO A 61 9.53 15.08 -7.13
C PRO A 61 9.11 16.53 -6.91
N ASP A 62 9.63 17.14 -5.84
CA ASP A 62 9.54 18.58 -5.67
C ASP A 62 10.27 19.25 -6.85
N PRO A 63 9.70 20.30 -7.48
CA PRO A 63 10.35 21.02 -8.56
C PRO A 63 11.71 21.64 -8.20
N GLU A 64 11.98 21.84 -6.91
CA GLU A 64 13.24 22.38 -6.41
C GLU A 64 14.30 21.30 -6.16
N ASP A 65 13.90 20.01 -6.17
CA ASP A 65 14.80 18.90 -5.91
C ASP A 65 15.44 18.38 -7.21
N ASP A 66 16.70 17.96 -7.12
CA ASP A 66 17.34 17.20 -8.18
C ASP A 66 16.64 15.83 -8.34
N PRO A 67 16.29 15.41 -9.57
CA PRO A 67 15.65 14.13 -9.78
C PRO A 67 16.57 12.98 -9.36
N VAL A 68 16.05 12.10 -8.49
CA VAL A 68 16.75 10.89 -8.04
C VAL A 68 16.21 9.69 -8.80
N ASP A 69 17.00 9.21 -9.75
CA ASP A 69 16.60 8.11 -10.62
C ASP A 69 16.91 6.72 -10.04
N VAL A 70 17.93 6.64 -9.18
CA VAL A 70 18.40 5.37 -8.61
C VAL A 70 18.67 5.50 -7.12
N CYS A 71 18.52 4.40 -6.38
CA CYS A 71 18.84 4.37 -4.96
C CYS A 71 20.36 4.24 -4.74
N LYS A 72 21.07 5.36 -4.71
CA LYS A 72 22.53 5.39 -4.47
C LYS A 72 22.92 4.92 -3.08
N PRO A 73 22.23 5.32 -1.98
CA PRO A 73 22.58 4.91 -0.62
C PRO A 73 22.15 3.48 -0.27
N CYS A 74 21.31 2.85 -1.09
CA CYS A 74 20.90 1.47 -0.87
C CYS A 74 22.09 0.50 -0.87
N VAL A 75 21.93 -0.61 -0.18
CA VAL A 75 22.98 -1.64 -0.06
C VAL A 75 22.51 -2.98 -0.66
N GLY A 76 23.46 -3.87 -0.91
CA GLY A 76 23.18 -5.21 -1.42
C GLY A 76 22.46 -5.19 -2.77
N ALA A 77 21.42 -5.99 -2.90
CA ALA A 77 20.67 -6.14 -4.14
C ALA A 77 19.92 -4.87 -4.58
N ASP A 78 19.66 -3.94 -3.66
CA ASP A 78 18.92 -2.70 -3.96
C ASP A 78 19.83 -1.53 -4.37
N LYS A 79 21.17 -1.70 -4.25
CA LYS A 79 22.12 -0.66 -4.60
C LYS A 79 22.01 -0.27 -6.07
N ASN A 80 21.86 1.03 -6.32
CA ASN A 80 21.72 1.61 -7.65
C ASN A 80 20.52 1.09 -8.47
N LYS A 81 19.56 0.41 -7.84
CA LYS A 81 18.31 0.09 -8.52
C LYS A 81 17.55 1.37 -8.86
N PRO A 82 16.83 1.40 -9.98
CA PRO A 82 15.91 2.48 -10.28
C PRO A 82 14.90 2.67 -9.15
N ILE A 83 14.59 3.92 -8.83
CA ILE A 83 13.55 4.25 -7.83
C ILE A 83 12.18 3.74 -8.32
N ILE A 84 11.85 3.96 -9.59
CA ILE A 84 10.68 3.35 -10.19
C ILE A 84 10.93 1.84 -10.34
N GLY A 85 10.10 1.04 -9.68
CA GLY A 85 10.23 -0.41 -9.59
C GLY A 85 10.93 -0.91 -8.32
N LEU A 86 11.43 -0.01 -7.46
CA LEU A 86 12.05 -0.38 -6.21
C LEU A 86 11.02 -0.92 -5.22
N VAL A 87 11.30 -2.10 -4.64
CA VAL A 87 10.47 -2.69 -3.58
C VAL A 87 10.83 -2.02 -2.26
N VAL A 88 9.95 -1.16 -1.77
CA VAL A 88 10.14 -0.42 -0.51
C VAL A 88 9.44 -1.08 0.68
N PHE A 89 8.27 -1.66 0.51
CA PHE A 89 7.68 -2.51 1.54
C PHE A 89 8.06 -3.95 1.30
N LYS A 90 8.69 -4.58 2.29
CA LYS A 90 9.29 -5.90 2.17
C LYS A 90 8.72 -6.84 3.24
N GLN A 91 8.42 -8.07 2.83
CA GLN A 91 8.03 -9.14 3.74
C GLN A 91 6.85 -8.77 4.66
N LEU A 92 5.87 -8.08 4.11
CA LEU A 92 4.66 -7.73 4.86
C LEU A 92 3.80 -8.97 5.09
N ILE A 93 3.41 -9.21 6.33
CA ILE A 93 2.49 -10.28 6.73
C ILE A 93 1.44 -9.74 7.69
N PHE A 94 0.26 -10.35 7.72
CA PHE A 94 -0.74 -10.01 8.70
C PHE A 94 -0.36 -10.48 10.12
N ASN A 95 -0.53 -9.60 11.09
CA ASN A 95 -0.51 -9.96 12.50
C ASN A 95 -1.92 -10.38 12.99
N ALA A 96 -2.03 -10.73 14.27
CA ALA A 96 -3.31 -11.15 14.88
C ALA A 96 -4.40 -10.07 14.83
N LYS A 97 -4.02 -8.79 14.73
CA LYS A 97 -4.93 -7.64 14.64
C LYS A 97 -5.34 -7.28 13.21
N LYS A 98 -4.94 -8.10 12.22
CA LYS A 98 -5.13 -7.84 10.78
C LYS A 98 -4.43 -6.55 10.29
N GLU A 99 -3.38 -6.14 10.97
CA GLU A 99 -2.43 -5.13 10.52
C GLU A 99 -1.27 -5.83 9.82
N LEU A 100 -0.59 -5.14 8.90
CA LEU A 100 0.60 -5.66 8.25
C LEU A 100 1.84 -5.29 9.05
N VAL A 101 2.71 -6.25 9.24
CA VAL A 101 4.04 -6.05 9.84
C VAL A 101 5.11 -6.52 8.87
N GLY A 102 6.21 -5.83 8.83
CA GLY A 102 7.33 -6.15 7.94
C GLY A 102 8.42 -5.10 7.98
N LYS A 103 8.97 -4.79 6.82
CA LYS A 103 10.10 -3.86 6.68
C LYS A 103 9.80 -2.81 5.63
N VAL A 104 10.32 -1.61 5.84
CA VAL A 104 10.29 -0.50 4.88
C VAL A 104 11.73 -0.05 4.58
N LEU A 105 12.03 0.07 3.29
CA LEU A 105 13.25 0.69 2.78
C LEU A 105 12.99 2.17 2.58
N ASP A 106 13.84 3.00 3.18
CA ASP A 106 13.90 4.42 2.91
C ASP A 106 14.90 4.68 1.76
N PRO A 107 14.47 5.11 0.57
CA PRO A 107 15.37 5.31 -0.56
C PRO A 107 16.34 6.47 -0.37
N ASP A 108 16.01 7.46 0.48
CA ASP A 108 16.85 8.63 0.71
C ASP A 108 18.06 8.31 1.56
N SER A 109 17.91 7.43 2.52
CA SER A 109 19.02 7.00 3.40
C SER A 109 19.58 5.61 3.06
N GLY A 110 18.84 4.81 2.29
CA GLY A 110 19.17 3.41 2.01
C GLY A 110 18.97 2.48 3.19
N LYS A 111 18.40 2.95 4.28
CA LYS A 111 18.17 2.17 5.50
C LYS A 111 16.86 1.40 5.42
N ILE A 112 16.83 0.25 6.07
CA ILE A 112 15.66 -0.59 6.21
C ILE A 112 15.23 -0.58 7.68
N TYR A 113 13.96 -0.28 7.91
CA TYR A 113 13.36 -0.23 9.24
C TYR A 113 12.26 -1.28 9.37
N ASN A 114 11.97 -1.70 10.59
CA ASN A 114 10.73 -2.41 10.86
C ASN A 114 9.55 -1.46 10.75
N CYS A 115 8.43 -1.94 10.25
CA CYS A 115 7.23 -1.14 10.11
C CYS A 115 5.96 -1.93 10.36
N GLU A 116 4.89 -1.17 10.61
CA GLU A 116 3.52 -1.65 10.70
C GLU A 116 2.66 -0.79 9.79
N LEU A 117 1.76 -1.42 9.03
CA LEU A 117 0.74 -0.74 8.23
C LEU A 117 -0.63 -1.05 8.82
N LYS A 118 -1.36 0.00 9.17
CA LYS A 118 -2.68 -0.09 9.80
C LYS A 118 -3.74 0.53 8.90
N PRO A 119 -4.84 -0.19 8.62
CA PRO A 119 -5.94 0.40 7.89
C PRO A 119 -6.61 1.50 8.72
N LEU A 120 -6.93 2.61 8.06
CA LEU A 120 -7.68 3.72 8.62
C LEU A 120 -8.98 3.92 7.84
N PRO A 121 -9.98 4.62 8.41
CA PRO A 121 -11.17 5.03 7.67
C PRO A 121 -10.84 5.82 6.40
N ASN A 122 -11.82 5.90 5.48
CA ASN A 122 -11.74 6.70 4.25
C ASN A 122 -10.60 6.31 3.30
N ASN A 123 -10.34 5.00 3.16
CA ASN A 123 -9.31 4.47 2.26
C ASN A 123 -7.92 5.07 2.54
N ARG A 124 -7.58 5.21 3.79
CA ARG A 124 -6.26 5.61 4.26
C ARG A 124 -5.58 4.46 5.00
N MET A 125 -4.27 4.55 5.14
CA MET A 125 -3.49 3.70 6.04
C MET A 125 -2.42 4.52 6.74
N GLU A 126 -2.06 4.09 7.93
CA GLU A 126 -0.92 4.59 8.70
C GLU A 126 0.27 3.66 8.50
N LEU A 127 1.39 4.22 8.16
CA LEU A 127 2.69 3.56 8.17
C LEU A 127 3.43 3.99 9.44
N HIS A 128 3.53 3.08 10.40
CA HIS A 128 4.33 3.27 11.61
C HIS A 128 5.73 2.70 11.38
N VAL A 129 6.74 3.59 11.34
CA VAL A 129 8.14 3.23 11.11
C VAL A 129 8.89 3.21 12.44
N ILE A 130 9.48 2.07 12.78
CA ILE A 130 10.23 1.89 14.03
C ILE A 130 11.71 2.12 13.74
N VAL A 131 12.21 3.32 14.07
CA VAL A 131 13.60 3.69 13.83
C VAL A 131 14.53 3.03 14.86
N ASN A 132 14.15 3.08 16.14
CA ASN A 132 14.82 2.39 17.24
C ASN A 132 13.86 2.25 18.44
N ARG A 133 14.37 1.82 19.60
CA ARG A 133 13.55 1.62 20.80
C ARG A 133 12.85 2.87 21.33
N LEU A 134 13.36 4.06 20.97
CA LEU A 134 12.89 5.36 21.50
C LEU A 134 12.27 6.24 20.41
N ILE A 135 12.49 5.95 19.13
CA ILE A 135 12.10 6.80 18.03
C ILE A 135 11.28 6.00 17.03
N SER A 136 10.10 6.50 16.73
CA SER A 136 9.24 6.05 15.64
C SER A 136 8.72 7.25 14.86
N GLN A 137 8.27 7.01 13.64
CA GLN A 137 7.64 7.99 12.76
C GLN A 137 6.37 7.42 12.18
N ASP A 138 5.33 8.23 12.12
CA ASP A 138 4.07 7.87 11.47
C ASP A 138 3.97 8.63 10.16
N ARG A 139 3.63 7.91 9.10
CA ARG A 139 3.35 8.46 7.79
C ARG A 139 1.99 7.95 7.32
N TYR A 140 1.41 8.65 6.36
CA TYR A 140 0.07 8.30 5.90
C TYR A 140 0.06 8.03 4.41
N LEU A 141 -0.76 7.07 4.03
CA LEU A 141 -1.05 6.75 2.64
C LEU A 141 -2.56 6.88 2.39
N SER A 142 -2.92 7.27 1.19
CA SER A 142 -4.29 7.27 0.71
C SER A 142 -4.42 6.39 -0.53
N LEU A 143 -5.56 5.71 -0.67
CA LEU A 143 -5.82 4.92 -1.87
C LEU A 143 -5.78 5.83 -3.11
N ALA A 144 -4.97 5.50 -4.09
CA ALA A 144 -4.89 6.22 -5.35
C ALA A 144 -6.12 5.89 -6.21
N LYS A 145 -6.66 6.91 -6.86
CA LYS A 145 -7.81 6.78 -7.76
C LYS A 145 -7.39 6.29 -9.15
#